data_450d95386c25f9933cf3e9e51d392a33
#
_entry.id   450d95386c25f9933cf3e9e51d392a33
#
_cell.length_a   1.000
_cell.length_b   1.000
_cell.length_c   1.000
_cell.angle_alpha   90.00
_cell.angle_beta   90.00
_cell.angle_gamma   90.00
#
_symmetry.space_group_name_H-M   'P 1'
#
loop_
_entity.id
_entity.type
_entity.pdbx_description
1 polymer ?
#
loop_
_entity_poly.entity_id
_entity_poly.type
_entity_poly.pdbx_seq_one_letter_code
_entity_poly.pdbx_strand_id
1 'polypeptide(L)'
;MAKDPKTDKTARDTHYATLRRQVRDAKRERGEIPTPGPQKPRKSNADWTPPKLAPEQVLLYGLHTVRAALDNPERQLIKLSATQNALVRLEISSVENLGIPFETVTPQDLDKILGPEAIHQGVMLETRPLPVRRLEALKDSPLILVLDQVTDPHNVGAIMRSAVAFDAGAVITTQRHSPTESGVLAKSASGALELIPYIQVTNLADALNELHKLGFFSVGLDSEGPAPMEGTLSGDRIALVLGSEGKGLRQKTRETVSALARLDMPGAIKSLNVSNAAAVALYASRQHLAAKG
;
A
#
# COMPACT_ATOMS: atom_id res chain seq x y z
N MET A 1 8.45 -1.92 -46.96
CA MET A 1 8.18 -0.85 -45.97
C MET A 1 6.83 -1.15 -45.32
N ALA A 2 6.81 -1.86 -44.21
CA ALA A 2 5.60 -2.20 -43.44
C ALA A 2 5.52 -1.25 -42.25
N LYS A 3 4.38 -0.59 -42.05
CA LYS A 3 4.08 0.30 -40.94
C LYS A 3 3.72 -0.48 -39.70
N ASP A 4 4.34 -0.08 -38.59
CA ASP A 4 4.22 -0.56 -37.23
C ASP A 4 2.79 -0.36 -36.65
N PRO A 5 2.15 -1.35 -35.97
CA PRO A 5 0.87 -1.16 -35.30
C PRO A 5 1.05 -0.77 -33.82
N LYS A 6 1.49 0.45 -33.56
CA LYS A 6 1.45 1.06 -32.23
C LYS A 6 0.39 2.16 -32.22
N THR A 7 -0.89 1.85 -32.21
CA THR A 7 -1.91 2.89 -31.91
C THR A 7 -3.31 2.26 -31.78
N ASP A 8 -3.69 1.68 -30.65
CA ASP A 8 -5.13 1.52 -30.41
C ASP A 8 -5.60 1.63 -28.93
N LYS A 9 -4.70 1.77 -27.94
CA LYS A 9 -5.10 2.12 -26.56
C LYS A 9 -5.19 3.63 -26.33
N THR A 10 -4.45 4.42 -27.07
CA THR A 10 -4.48 5.91 -27.00
C THR A 10 -5.75 6.51 -27.59
N ALA A 11 -6.44 5.85 -28.53
CA ALA A 11 -7.60 6.42 -29.22
C ALA A 11 -8.86 6.48 -28.34
N ARG A 12 -9.16 5.46 -27.54
CA ARG A 12 -10.33 5.46 -26.63
C ARG A 12 -10.15 6.41 -25.45
N ASP A 13 -8.98 6.43 -24.81
CA ASP A 13 -8.67 7.41 -23.75
C ASP A 13 -8.68 8.84 -24.28
N THR A 14 -8.23 9.05 -25.52
CA THR A 14 -8.26 10.36 -26.18
C THR A 14 -9.69 10.80 -26.51
N HIS A 15 -10.57 9.89 -26.89
CA HIS A 15 -11.97 10.21 -27.22
C HIS A 15 -12.76 10.65 -25.97
N TYR A 16 -12.68 9.90 -24.86
CA TYR A 16 -13.32 10.30 -23.59
C TYR A 16 -12.70 11.56 -22.96
N ALA A 17 -11.39 11.73 -23.10
CA ALA A 17 -10.72 12.94 -22.66
C ALA A 17 -11.15 14.15 -23.48
N THR A 18 -11.34 14.00 -24.79
CA THR A 18 -11.83 15.04 -25.71
C THR A 18 -13.28 15.42 -25.41
N LEU A 19 -14.15 14.44 -25.17
CA LEU A 19 -15.55 14.67 -24.79
C LEU A 19 -15.65 15.40 -23.44
N ARG A 20 -14.88 14.99 -22.43
CA ARG A 20 -14.82 15.70 -21.14
C ARG A 20 -14.29 17.13 -21.28
N ARG A 21 -13.37 17.37 -22.20
CA ARG A 21 -12.84 18.69 -22.50
C ARG A 21 -13.90 19.56 -23.17
N GLN A 22 -14.59 19.05 -24.18
CA GLN A 22 -15.69 19.75 -24.87
C GLN A 22 -16.85 20.12 -23.93
N VAL A 23 -17.28 19.18 -23.06
CA VAL A 23 -18.33 19.46 -22.07
C VAL A 23 -17.88 20.53 -21.05
N ARG A 24 -16.62 20.50 -20.65
CA ARG A 24 -16.06 21.50 -19.73
C ARG A 24 -15.92 22.87 -20.40
N ASP A 25 -15.50 22.93 -21.66
CA ASP A 25 -15.35 24.16 -22.40
C ASP A 25 -16.72 24.78 -22.71
N ALA A 26 -17.73 23.99 -23.08
CA ALA A 26 -19.11 24.44 -23.22
C ALA A 26 -19.74 24.95 -21.90
N LYS A 27 -19.37 24.39 -20.75
CA LYS A 27 -19.77 24.91 -19.43
C LYS A 27 -19.07 26.22 -19.08
N ARG A 28 -17.84 26.46 -19.57
CA ARG A 28 -17.14 27.73 -19.41
C ARG A 28 -17.74 28.83 -20.27
N GLU A 29 -18.08 28.52 -21.51
CA GLU A 29 -18.76 29.48 -22.42
C GLU A 29 -20.13 29.92 -21.88
N ARG A 30 -20.83 29.06 -21.13
CA ARG A 30 -22.09 29.37 -20.45
C ARG A 30 -21.92 30.05 -19.09
N GLY A 31 -20.66 30.32 -18.64
CA GLY A 31 -20.41 30.94 -17.35
C GLY A 31 -20.69 30.06 -16.13
N GLU A 32 -20.95 28.76 -16.33
CA GLU A 32 -21.24 27.81 -15.27
C GLU A 32 -19.99 27.38 -14.47
N ILE A 33 -18.78 27.57 -15.05
CA ILE A 33 -17.50 27.24 -14.41
C ILE A 33 -16.52 28.38 -14.65
N PRO A 34 -15.79 28.86 -13.64
CA PRO A 34 -14.78 29.90 -13.79
C PRO A 34 -13.67 29.50 -14.78
N THR A 35 -13.23 30.43 -15.60
CA THR A 35 -12.06 30.22 -16.46
C THR A 35 -10.78 30.11 -15.59
N PRO A 36 -9.94 29.09 -15.73
CA PRO A 36 -8.70 29.03 -14.97
C PRO A 36 -7.81 30.21 -15.38
N GLY A 37 -7.37 30.99 -14.41
CA GLY A 37 -6.31 31.96 -14.62
C GLY A 37 -5.01 31.29 -15.11
N PRO A 38 -4.04 32.05 -15.61
CA PRO A 38 -2.76 31.51 -16.06
C PRO A 38 -2.13 30.67 -14.95
N GLN A 39 -1.97 29.38 -15.22
CA GLN A 39 -1.29 28.48 -14.27
C GLN A 39 0.17 28.88 -14.21
N LYS A 40 0.63 29.27 -13.01
CA LYS A 40 2.06 29.40 -12.75
C LYS A 40 2.75 28.06 -13.04
N PRO A 41 3.93 28.04 -13.70
CA PRO A 41 4.66 26.80 -13.92
C PRO A 41 4.88 26.09 -12.57
N ARG A 42 4.52 24.80 -12.51
CA ARG A 42 4.85 23.95 -11.35
C ARG A 42 6.36 23.98 -11.16
N LYS A 43 6.82 24.26 -9.94
CA LYS A 43 8.25 24.18 -9.60
C LYS A 43 8.72 22.76 -9.88
N SER A 44 9.91 22.62 -10.48
CA SER A 44 10.52 21.31 -10.72
C SER A 44 10.88 20.65 -9.39
N ASN A 45 10.79 19.31 -9.32
CA ASN A 45 11.16 18.50 -8.15
C ASN A 45 12.60 18.70 -7.67
N ALA A 46 13.47 19.30 -8.50
CA ALA A 46 14.90 19.46 -8.23
C ALA A 46 15.22 20.30 -6.98
N ASP A 47 14.31 21.17 -6.54
CA ASP A 47 14.56 22.12 -5.45
C ASP A 47 13.82 21.79 -4.15
N TRP A 48 12.99 20.72 -4.11
CA TRP A 48 12.29 20.35 -2.88
C TRP A 48 13.14 19.45 -2.01
N THR A 49 13.30 19.84 -0.75
CA THR A 49 13.98 19.04 0.27
C THR A 49 12.95 18.63 1.33
N PRO A 50 12.84 17.33 1.67
CA PRO A 50 11.93 16.91 2.69
C PRO A 50 12.23 17.59 4.03
N PRO A 51 11.20 17.95 4.82
CA PRO A 51 11.40 18.54 6.14
C PRO A 51 12.14 17.56 7.03
N LYS A 52 13.04 18.08 7.87
CA LYS A 52 13.62 17.28 8.97
C LYS A 52 12.53 17.06 10.01
N LEU A 53 12.01 15.86 10.07
CA LEU A 53 11.10 15.45 11.13
C LEU A 53 11.85 15.22 12.43
N ALA A 54 11.19 15.46 13.57
CA ALA A 54 11.72 15.02 14.84
C ALA A 54 11.83 13.49 14.85
N PRO A 55 12.74 12.91 15.64
CA PRO A 55 12.79 11.46 15.81
C PRO A 55 11.40 10.92 16.17
N GLU A 56 11.02 9.83 15.56
CA GLU A 56 9.71 9.19 15.78
C GLU A 56 8.47 10.01 15.33
N GLN A 57 8.61 10.87 14.35
CA GLN A 57 7.47 11.51 13.67
C GLN A 57 7.26 10.96 12.28
N VAL A 58 5.97 10.79 11.91
CA VAL A 58 5.54 10.40 10.57
C VAL A 58 4.46 11.38 10.08
N LEU A 59 4.59 11.83 8.84
CA LEU A 59 3.59 12.65 8.16
C LEU A 59 2.69 11.74 7.33
N LEU A 60 1.46 11.54 7.77
CA LEU A 60 0.42 10.83 7.03
C LEU A 60 -0.35 11.82 6.16
N TYR A 61 -0.73 11.44 4.94
CA TYR A 61 -1.49 12.30 4.06
C TYR A 61 -2.45 11.54 3.16
N GLY A 62 -3.47 12.27 2.68
CA GLY A 62 -4.56 11.74 1.88
C GLY A 62 -5.72 11.21 2.72
N LEU A 63 -6.93 11.41 2.22
CA LEU A 63 -8.17 11.27 2.99
C LEU A 63 -8.35 9.90 3.65
N HIS A 64 -8.20 8.81 2.90
CA HIS A 64 -8.38 7.47 3.47
C HIS A 64 -7.34 7.13 4.54
N THR A 65 -6.07 7.51 4.31
CA THR A 65 -4.98 7.31 5.26
C THR A 65 -5.23 8.06 6.56
N VAL A 66 -5.55 9.36 6.43
CA VAL A 66 -5.80 10.21 7.60
C VAL A 66 -7.06 9.78 8.33
N ARG A 67 -8.16 9.43 7.62
CA ARG A 67 -9.38 8.93 8.26
C ARG A 67 -9.09 7.69 9.10
N ALA A 68 -8.42 6.68 8.51
CA ALA A 68 -8.07 5.47 9.22
C ALA A 68 -7.18 5.72 10.45
N ALA A 69 -6.22 6.64 10.34
CA ALA A 69 -5.35 7.01 11.46
C ALA A 69 -6.11 7.73 12.58
N LEU A 70 -7.09 8.59 12.25
CA LEU A 70 -7.95 9.25 13.24
C LEU A 70 -8.86 8.26 13.96
N ASP A 71 -9.27 7.19 13.29
CA ASP A 71 -10.15 6.14 13.85
C ASP A 71 -9.38 5.09 14.65
N ASN A 72 -8.04 5.03 14.54
CA ASN A 72 -7.21 4.05 15.24
C ASN A 72 -6.83 4.52 16.65
N PRO A 73 -7.36 3.91 17.73
CA PRO A 73 -7.07 4.32 19.10
C PRO A 73 -5.61 4.10 19.52
N GLU A 74 -4.85 3.27 18.79
CA GLU A 74 -3.43 3.03 19.08
C GLU A 74 -2.51 4.07 18.42
N ARG A 75 -3.04 4.89 17.49
CA ARG A 75 -2.28 5.91 16.80
C ARG A 75 -2.10 7.15 17.67
N GLN A 76 -0.86 7.49 17.99
CA GLN A 76 -0.56 8.74 18.70
C GLN A 76 -0.58 9.91 17.72
N LEU A 77 -1.66 10.69 17.79
CA LEU A 77 -1.87 11.88 16.95
C LEU A 77 -1.13 13.08 17.54
N ILE A 78 -0.50 13.91 16.70
CA ILE A 78 0.27 15.08 17.12
C ILE A 78 -0.41 16.37 16.64
N LYS A 79 -0.71 16.50 15.33
CA LYS A 79 -1.30 17.70 14.74
C LYS A 79 -2.01 17.36 13.45
N LEU A 80 -3.19 17.96 13.23
CA LEU A 80 -3.93 17.89 11.96
C LEU A 80 -3.77 19.22 11.20
N SER A 81 -3.37 19.16 9.94
CA SER A 81 -3.37 20.30 9.00
C SER A 81 -4.27 19.96 7.82
N ALA A 82 -5.33 20.74 7.61
CA ALA A 82 -6.29 20.44 6.55
C ALA A 82 -6.89 21.70 5.90
N THR A 83 -7.28 21.54 4.64
CA THR A 83 -8.16 22.51 3.97
C THR A 83 -9.60 22.33 4.41
N GLN A 84 -10.43 23.37 4.31
CA GLN A 84 -11.86 23.28 4.63
C GLN A 84 -12.59 22.18 3.83
N ASN A 85 -12.24 22.03 2.55
CA ASN A 85 -12.81 20.97 1.71
C ASN A 85 -12.41 19.56 2.19
N ALA A 86 -11.19 19.40 2.68
CA ALA A 86 -10.75 18.11 3.22
C ALA A 86 -11.47 17.76 4.53
N LEU A 87 -11.73 18.73 5.43
CA LEU A 87 -12.51 18.51 6.64
C LEU A 87 -13.91 17.99 6.33
N VAL A 88 -14.61 18.62 5.36
CA VAL A 88 -15.92 18.16 4.92
C VAL A 88 -15.88 16.72 4.40
N ARG A 89 -14.85 16.38 3.59
CA ARG A 89 -14.69 15.04 3.04
C ARG A 89 -14.27 13.99 4.08
N LEU A 90 -13.65 14.42 5.16
CA LEU A 90 -13.33 13.58 6.32
C LEU A 90 -14.50 13.47 7.31
N GLU A 91 -15.62 14.18 7.03
CA GLU A 91 -16.79 14.22 7.91
C GLU A 91 -16.45 14.71 9.33
N ILE A 92 -15.47 15.62 9.44
CA ILE A 92 -15.08 16.23 10.71
C ILE A 92 -15.93 17.47 10.90
N SER A 93 -16.95 17.36 11.73
CA SER A 93 -17.88 18.47 12.04
C SER A 93 -17.30 19.46 13.06
N SER A 94 -16.43 19.00 13.96
CA SER A 94 -15.72 19.83 14.95
C SER A 94 -14.31 19.30 15.14
N VAL A 95 -13.33 20.15 14.91
CA VAL A 95 -11.89 19.82 15.08
C VAL A 95 -11.50 19.80 16.56
N GLU A 96 -12.23 20.51 17.40
CA GLU A 96 -12.02 20.56 18.87
C GLU A 96 -12.20 19.17 19.49
N ASN A 97 -13.09 18.36 18.92
CA ASN A 97 -13.37 17.00 19.40
C ASN A 97 -12.22 16.02 19.14
N LEU A 98 -11.25 16.37 18.27
CA LEU A 98 -10.10 15.53 18.02
C LEU A 98 -9.07 15.55 19.17
N GLY A 99 -9.12 16.55 20.04
CA GLY A 99 -8.20 16.66 21.17
C GLY A 99 -6.74 16.90 20.81
N ILE A 100 -6.47 17.31 19.56
CA ILE A 100 -5.13 17.61 19.04
C ILE A 100 -5.09 19.01 18.40
N PRO A 101 -3.91 19.65 18.31
CA PRO A 101 -3.72 20.89 17.57
C PRO A 101 -4.21 20.79 16.12
N PHE A 102 -4.90 21.81 15.67
CA PHE A 102 -5.41 21.90 14.31
C PHE A 102 -4.96 23.19 13.63
N GLU A 103 -4.65 23.11 12.33
CA GLU A 103 -4.30 24.26 11.49
C GLU A 103 -5.04 24.20 10.15
N THR A 104 -5.71 25.29 9.81
CA THR A 104 -6.27 25.47 8.45
C THR A 104 -5.15 25.88 7.50
N VAL A 105 -4.96 25.12 6.43
CA VAL A 105 -3.87 25.30 5.46
C VAL A 105 -4.39 25.37 4.03
N THR A 106 -3.58 25.93 3.12
CA THR A 106 -3.82 25.85 1.68
C THR A 106 -3.17 24.61 1.08
N PRO A 107 -3.61 24.14 -0.12
CA PRO A 107 -2.92 23.06 -0.81
C PRO A 107 -1.43 23.35 -1.08
N GLN A 108 -1.09 24.61 -1.35
CA GLN A 108 0.27 25.03 -1.58
C GLN A 108 1.16 24.92 -0.33
N ASP A 109 0.60 25.11 0.86
CA ASP A 109 1.34 24.91 2.10
C ASP A 109 1.66 23.44 2.33
N LEU A 110 0.73 22.54 2.00
CA LEU A 110 0.97 21.10 2.03
C LEU A 110 1.99 20.67 0.96
N ASP A 111 1.94 21.21 -0.26
CA ASP A 111 2.94 20.96 -1.31
C ASP A 111 4.37 21.34 -0.84
N LYS A 112 4.52 22.43 -0.06
CA LYS A 112 5.82 22.83 0.49
C LYS A 112 6.39 21.81 1.48
N ILE A 113 5.52 21.18 2.27
CA ILE A 113 5.91 20.22 3.31
C ILE A 113 6.10 18.82 2.73
N LEU A 114 5.13 18.35 1.95
CA LEU A 114 5.07 16.96 1.47
C LEU A 114 5.74 16.75 0.10
N GLY A 115 6.03 17.84 -0.59
CA GLY A 115 6.53 17.83 -1.97
C GLY A 115 5.42 17.95 -3.01
N PRO A 116 5.76 18.48 -4.21
CA PRO A 116 4.79 18.80 -5.25
C PRO A 116 4.13 17.57 -5.91
N GLU A 117 4.72 16.38 -5.74
CA GLU A 117 4.19 15.10 -6.24
C GLU A 117 3.29 14.39 -5.23
N ALA A 118 3.23 14.86 -3.99
CA ALA A 118 2.42 14.23 -2.97
C ALA A 118 0.92 14.42 -3.23
N ILE A 119 0.19 13.32 -3.38
CA ILE A 119 -1.27 13.36 -3.56
C ILE A 119 -1.93 13.46 -2.18
N HIS A 120 -1.76 14.61 -1.51
CA HIS A 120 -2.23 14.84 -0.14
C HIS A 120 -3.75 15.10 -0.03
N GLN A 121 -4.44 15.43 -1.11
CA GLN A 121 -5.89 15.65 -1.15
C GLN A 121 -6.40 16.72 -0.14
N GLY A 122 -5.52 17.66 0.21
CA GLY A 122 -5.83 18.77 1.12
C GLY A 122 -5.71 18.44 2.61
N VAL A 123 -5.08 17.33 2.98
CA VAL A 123 -4.92 16.94 4.40
C VAL A 123 -3.56 16.30 4.68
N MET A 124 -3.01 16.61 5.85
CA MET A 124 -1.83 16.02 6.45
C MET A 124 -2.06 15.85 7.96
N LEU A 125 -1.62 14.72 8.50
CA LEU A 125 -1.66 14.40 9.92
C LEU A 125 -0.26 14.04 10.40
N GLU A 126 0.22 14.75 11.40
CA GLU A 126 1.46 14.43 12.12
C GLU A 126 1.16 13.38 13.19
N THR A 127 1.92 12.30 13.21
CA THR A 127 1.73 11.19 14.15
C THR A 127 3.05 10.62 14.63
N ARG A 128 3.01 9.78 15.66
CA ARG A 128 4.10 8.82 15.92
C ARG A 128 3.88 7.53 15.14
N PRO A 129 4.94 6.76 14.85
CA PRO A 129 4.81 5.42 14.28
C PRO A 129 3.91 4.53 15.14
N LEU A 130 3.27 3.54 14.51
CA LEU A 130 2.52 2.53 15.24
C LEU A 130 3.43 1.70 16.15
N PRO A 131 2.91 1.21 17.28
CA PRO A 131 3.69 0.35 18.19
C PRO A 131 4.12 -0.94 17.51
N VAL A 132 5.33 -1.39 17.81
CA VAL A 132 5.88 -2.64 17.26
C VAL A 132 5.08 -3.83 17.78
N ARG A 133 4.57 -4.64 16.85
CA ARG A 133 3.89 -5.91 17.14
C ARG A 133 4.87 -7.07 17.10
N ARG A 134 4.60 -8.11 17.89
CA ARG A 134 5.38 -9.36 17.95
C ARG A 134 4.61 -10.53 17.35
N LEU A 135 5.34 -11.59 16.98
CA LEU A 135 4.77 -12.78 16.33
C LEU A 135 3.75 -13.53 17.21
N GLU A 136 3.90 -13.49 18.52
CA GLU A 136 2.98 -14.19 19.44
C GLU A 136 1.53 -13.69 19.37
N ALA A 137 1.33 -12.47 18.86
CA ALA A 137 0.01 -11.88 18.64
C ALA A 137 -0.78 -12.53 17.48
N LEU A 138 -0.13 -13.42 16.70
CA LEU A 138 -0.70 -13.99 15.46
C LEU A 138 -1.38 -15.36 15.65
N LYS A 139 -1.54 -15.84 16.86
CA LYS A 139 -2.04 -17.21 17.14
C LYS A 139 -3.39 -17.53 16.49
N ASP A 140 -4.29 -16.58 16.44
CA ASP A 140 -5.66 -16.76 15.95
C ASP A 140 -5.86 -16.40 14.46
N SER A 141 -4.80 -15.96 13.77
CA SER A 141 -4.89 -15.62 12.35
C SER A 141 -4.63 -16.83 11.45
N PRO A 142 -5.54 -17.17 10.52
CA PRO A 142 -5.36 -18.31 9.61
C PRO A 142 -4.49 -17.98 8.39
N LEU A 143 -4.24 -16.71 8.09
CA LEU A 143 -3.53 -16.26 6.90
C LEU A 143 -2.57 -15.12 7.23
N ILE A 144 -1.31 -15.26 6.83
CA ILE A 144 -0.26 -14.26 7.03
C ILE A 144 0.52 -14.04 5.73
N LEU A 145 0.98 -12.82 5.50
CA LEU A 145 1.97 -12.52 4.48
C LEU A 145 3.35 -12.33 5.08
N VAL A 146 4.34 -12.86 4.37
CA VAL A 146 5.77 -12.70 4.67
C VAL A 146 6.47 -12.15 3.43
N LEU A 147 7.15 -11.01 3.56
CA LEU A 147 7.80 -10.32 2.47
C LEU A 147 9.33 -10.41 2.60
N ASP A 148 9.97 -11.05 1.62
CA ASP A 148 11.41 -11.22 1.57
C ASP A 148 12.05 -10.18 0.65
N GLN A 149 12.59 -9.10 1.23
CA GLN A 149 13.26 -8.00 0.51
C GLN A 149 12.38 -7.24 -0.49
N VAL A 150 11.10 -7.05 -0.20
CA VAL A 150 10.25 -6.12 -0.95
C VAL A 150 10.52 -4.72 -0.42
N THR A 151 11.25 -3.91 -1.20
CA THR A 151 11.82 -2.63 -0.74
C THR A 151 10.99 -1.40 -1.12
N ASP A 152 10.16 -1.50 -2.15
CA ASP A 152 9.35 -0.38 -2.63
C ASP A 152 8.13 -0.16 -1.71
N PRO A 153 7.99 1.02 -1.06
CA PRO A 153 6.85 1.33 -0.21
C PRO A 153 5.51 1.35 -0.97
N HIS A 154 5.51 1.59 -2.28
CA HIS A 154 4.30 1.51 -3.09
C HIS A 154 3.82 0.07 -3.22
N ASN A 155 4.71 -0.88 -3.48
CA ASN A 155 4.37 -2.29 -3.54
C ASN A 155 3.93 -2.82 -2.17
N VAL A 156 4.67 -2.52 -1.11
CA VAL A 156 4.30 -2.95 0.25
C VAL A 156 2.94 -2.38 0.67
N GLY A 157 2.67 -1.10 0.39
CA GLY A 157 1.37 -0.50 0.67
C GLY A 157 0.22 -1.15 -0.11
N ALA A 158 0.41 -1.44 -1.40
CA ALA A 158 -0.59 -2.15 -2.22
C ALA A 158 -0.82 -3.59 -1.72
N ILE A 159 0.24 -4.28 -1.28
CA ILE A 159 0.16 -5.60 -0.65
C ILE A 159 -0.65 -5.54 0.64
N MET A 160 -0.42 -4.55 1.51
CA MET A 160 -1.20 -4.36 2.74
C MET A 160 -2.69 -4.18 2.46
N ARG A 161 -3.06 -3.40 1.43
CA ARG A 161 -4.47 -3.25 1.03
C ARG A 161 -5.09 -4.58 0.66
N SER A 162 -4.40 -5.39 -0.14
CA SER A 162 -4.86 -6.72 -0.51
C SER A 162 -4.92 -7.65 0.69
N ALA A 163 -3.94 -7.58 1.59
CA ALA A 163 -3.91 -8.35 2.82
C ALA A 163 -5.14 -8.08 3.72
N VAL A 164 -5.47 -6.80 3.93
CA VAL A 164 -6.68 -6.42 4.68
C VAL A 164 -7.96 -6.86 3.95
N ALA A 165 -8.03 -6.67 2.63
CA ALA A 165 -9.20 -7.06 1.85
C ALA A 165 -9.47 -8.56 1.89
N PHE A 166 -8.43 -9.39 2.01
CA PHE A 166 -8.52 -10.85 2.15
C PHE A 166 -8.35 -11.33 3.60
N ASP A 167 -8.51 -10.43 4.58
CA ASP A 167 -8.50 -10.72 6.01
C ASP A 167 -7.24 -11.48 6.46
N ALA A 168 -6.07 -11.09 5.99
CA ALA A 168 -4.80 -11.58 6.52
C ALA A 168 -4.51 -10.93 7.87
N GLY A 169 -3.95 -11.70 8.81
CA GLY A 169 -3.73 -11.25 10.18
C GLY A 169 -2.49 -10.39 10.37
N ALA A 170 -1.52 -10.44 9.44
CA ALA A 170 -0.32 -9.60 9.49
C ALA A 170 0.44 -9.57 8.16
N VAL A 171 1.28 -8.56 8.04
CA VAL A 171 2.38 -8.51 7.06
C VAL A 171 3.71 -8.51 7.82
N ILE A 172 4.52 -9.54 7.60
CA ILE A 172 5.83 -9.73 8.23
C ILE A 172 6.92 -9.44 7.21
N THR A 173 7.94 -8.69 7.59
CA THR A 173 9.08 -8.37 6.73
C THR A 173 10.38 -8.25 7.53
N THR A 174 11.50 -8.04 6.85
CA THR A 174 12.79 -7.81 7.54
C THR A 174 12.97 -6.35 7.90
N GLN A 175 13.61 -6.06 9.04
CA GLN A 175 13.98 -4.68 9.43
C GLN A 175 14.94 -4.03 8.42
N ARG A 176 15.85 -4.84 7.84
CA ARG A 176 16.74 -4.40 6.77
C ARG A 176 16.09 -4.68 5.42
N HIS A 177 16.25 -3.75 4.48
CA HIS A 177 15.74 -3.89 3.12
C HIS A 177 14.20 -3.97 3.00
N SER A 178 13.48 -3.35 3.92
CA SER A 178 12.04 -3.15 3.82
C SER A 178 11.70 -1.72 4.24
N PRO A 179 10.66 -1.12 3.66
CA PRO A 179 10.30 0.24 3.99
C PRO A 179 9.87 0.33 5.46
N THR A 180 10.39 1.31 6.16
CA THR A 180 9.85 1.73 7.45
C THR A 180 8.54 2.46 7.26
N GLU A 181 7.77 2.61 8.32
CA GLU A 181 6.56 3.41 8.29
C GLU A 181 6.87 4.83 7.79
N SER A 182 6.14 5.27 6.78
CA SER A 182 6.30 6.57 6.12
C SER A 182 4.98 7.03 5.51
N GLY A 183 4.88 8.32 5.20
CA GLY A 183 3.70 8.85 4.51
C GLY A 183 3.46 8.20 3.14
N VAL A 184 4.51 7.83 2.42
CA VAL A 184 4.41 7.14 1.11
C VAL A 184 3.84 5.74 1.28
N LEU A 185 4.35 4.96 2.25
CA LEU A 185 3.83 3.63 2.57
C LEU A 185 2.36 3.71 3.01
N ALA A 186 2.05 4.58 3.97
CA ALA A 186 0.70 4.76 4.48
C ALA A 186 -0.29 5.22 3.41
N LYS A 187 0.13 6.14 2.53
CA LYS A 187 -0.68 6.61 1.39
C LYS A 187 -0.97 5.47 0.42
N SER A 188 0.02 4.65 0.09
CA SER A 188 -0.14 3.50 -0.81
C SER A 188 -1.02 2.41 -0.18
N ALA A 189 -0.91 2.21 1.12
CA ALA A 189 -1.75 1.30 1.89
C ALA A 189 -3.21 1.80 2.03
N SER A 190 -3.48 3.10 1.82
CA SER A 190 -4.83 3.67 1.80
C SER A 190 -5.66 3.34 3.06
N GLY A 191 -5.04 3.41 4.23
CA GLY A 191 -5.63 3.07 5.53
C GLY A 191 -5.33 1.65 6.03
N ALA A 192 -4.90 0.72 5.17
CA ALA A 192 -4.64 -0.66 5.58
C ALA A 192 -3.52 -0.77 6.64
N LEU A 193 -2.58 0.17 6.67
CA LEU A 193 -1.51 0.21 7.67
C LEU A 193 -2.07 0.32 9.11
N GLU A 194 -3.22 0.96 9.29
CA GLU A 194 -3.88 1.10 10.59
C GLU A 194 -4.67 -0.16 11.00
N LEU A 195 -4.97 -1.04 10.03
CA LEU A 195 -5.86 -2.18 10.21
C LEU A 195 -5.13 -3.52 10.32
N ILE A 196 -3.87 -3.60 9.86
CA ILE A 196 -3.09 -4.84 9.85
C ILE A 196 -1.73 -4.64 10.52
N PRO A 197 -1.31 -5.52 11.43
CA PRO A 197 0.03 -5.48 12.00
C PRO A 197 1.12 -5.56 10.93
N TYR A 198 2.03 -4.57 10.92
CA TYR A 198 3.24 -4.57 10.12
C TYR A 198 4.43 -4.94 11.01
N ILE A 199 4.88 -6.18 10.92
CA ILE A 199 5.88 -6.77 11.81
C ILE A 199 7.23 -6.81 11.12
N GLN A 200 8.22 -6.18 11.71
CA GLN A 200 9.59 -6.18 11.20
C GLN A 200 10.48 -7.09 12.05
N VAL A 201 11.01 -8.15 11.44
CA VAL A 201 11.89 -9.13 12.10
C VAL A 201 13.34 -8.98 11.63
N THR A 202 14.29 -9.38 12.48
CA THR A 202 15.72 -9.35 12.12
C THR A 202 16.09 -10.46 11.15
N ASN A 203 15.55 -11.67 11.38
CA ASN A 203 15.82 -12.88 10.58
C ASN A 203 14.51 -13.52 10.13
N LEU A 204 14.30 -13.59 8.81
CA LEU A 204 13.06 -14.11 8.25
C LEU A 204 12.95 -15.64 8.38
N ALA A 205 14.08 -16.37 8.30
CA ALA A 205 14.07 -17.81 8.47
C ALA A 205 13.69 -18.20 9.91
N ASP A 206 14.17 -17.46 10.91
CA ASP A 206 13.79 -17.70 12.30
C ASP A 206 12.31 -17.40 12.52
N ALA A 207 11.80 -16.32 11.93
CA ALA A 207 10.38 -15.99 11.98
C ALA A 207 9.51 -17.08 11.31
N LEU A 208 9.94 -17.64 10.17
CA LEU A 208 9.24 -18.75 9.53
C LEU A 208 9.23 -20.00 10.41
N ASN A 209 10.34 -20.34 11.06
CA ASN A 209 10.40 -21.45 12.01
C ASN A 209 9.44 -21.25 13.19
N GLU A 210 9.30 -20.02 13.71
CA GLU A 210 8.30 -19.72 14.75
C GLU A 210 6.87 -19.86 14.21
N LEU A 211 6.59 -19.43 12.99
CA LEU A 211 5.29 -19.63 12.35
C LEU A 211 4.98 -21.11 12.17
N HIS A 212 5.96 -21.95 11.81
CA HIS A 212 5.78 -23.40 11.72
C HIS A 212 5.40 -24.01 13.09
N LYS A 213 6.04 -23.57 14.19
CA LYS A 213 5.65 -24.00 15.54
C LYS A 213 4.24 -23.57 15.92
N LEU A 214 3.75 -22.44 15.36
CA LEU A 214 2.37 -21.97 15.53
C LEU A 214 1.37 -22.67 14.59
N GLY A 215 1.80 -23.66 13.82
CA GLY A 215 0.95 -24.47 12.93
C GLY A 215 0.75 -23.89 11.53
N PHE A 216 1.50 -22.85 11.14
CA PHE A 216 1.41 -22.33 9.78
C PHE A 216 2.15 -23.20 8.78
N PHE A 217 1.50 -23.51 7.66
CA PHE A 217 2.14 -24.06 6.47
C PHE A 217 2.61 -22.90 5.59
N SER A 218 3.91 -22.75 5.40
CA SER A 218 4.47 -21.66 4.62
C SER A 218 4.65 -22.05 3.16
N VAL A 219 4.14 -21.21 2.24
CA VAL A 219 4.27 -21.39 0.79
C VAL A 219 5.06 -20.23 0.22
N GLY A 220 6.26 -20.53 -0.27
CA GLY A 220 7.11 -19.59 -0.98
C GLY A 220 6.71 -19.47 -2.46
N LEU A 221 6.36 -18.25 -2.90
CA LEU A 221 6.06 -18.02 -4.31
C LEU A 221 7.35 -17.80 -5.10
N ASP A 222 7.53 -18.62 -6.11
CA ASP A 222 8.69 -18.62 -7.00
C ASP A 222 8.25 -18.95 -8.42
N SER A 223 8.72 -18.18 -9.41
CA SER A 223 8.38 -18.43 -10.81
C SER A 223 8.82 -19.80 -11.33
N GLU A 224 9.85 -20.38 -10.72
CA GLU A 224 10.39 -21.71 -11.02
C GLU A 224 9.89 -22.76 -10.01
N GLY A 225 8.86 -22.46 -9.24
CA GLY A 225 8.28 -23.38 -8.26
C GLY A 225 7.84 -24.70 -8.91
N PRO A 226 8.02 -25.85 -8.23
CA PRO A 226 7.82 -27.17 -8.83
C PRO A 226 6.37 -27.47 -9.19
N ALA A 227 5.40 -26.83 -8.48
CA ALA A 227 3.98 -27.10 -8.65
C ALA A 227 3.15 -25.80 -8.64
N PRO A 228 1.93 -25.82 -9.22
CA PRO A 228 0.99 -24.74 -9.08
C PRO A 228 0.60 -24.48 -7.61
N MET A 229 0.36 -23.22 -7.27
CA MET A 229 0.06 -22.81 -5.90
C MET A 229 -1.19 -23.51 -5.35
N GLU A 230 -2.24 -23.61 -6.15
CA GLU A 230 -3.53 -24.19 -5.74
C GLU A 230 -3.39 -25.64 -5.26
N GLY A 231 -2.51 -26.42 -5.91
CA GLY A 231 -2.20 -27.80 -5.55
C GLY A 231 -1.19 -27.94 -4.40
N THR A 232 -0.55 -26.83 -4.01
CA THR A 232 0.51 -26.84 -2.98
C THR A 232 -0.01 -26.38 -1.62
N LEU A 233 -1.08 -25.59 -1.58
CA LEU A 233 -1.67 -25.12 -0.31
C LEU A 233 -2.12 -26.31 0.57
N SER A 234 -1.73 -26.29 1.86
CA SER A 234 -2.03 -27.36 2.81
C SER A 234 -2.26 -26.81 4.22
N GLY A 235 -3.05 -27.53 5.01
CA GLY A 235 -3.38 -27.09 6.37
C GLY A 235 -4.49 -26.04 6.43
N ASP A 236 -4.77 -25.58 7.63
CA ASP A 236 -5.79 -24.59 8.01
C ASP A 236 -5.18 -23.23 8.39
N ARG A 237 -3.87 -23.12 8.38
CA ARG A 237 -3.10 -21.88 8.63
C ARG A 237 -2.01 -21.73 7.57
N ILE A 238 -2.06 -20.64 6.82
CA ILE A 238 -1.18 -20.41 5.68
C ILE A 238 -0.31 -19.17 5.92
N ALA A 239 1.01 -19.30 5.70
CA ALA A 239 1.95 -18.21 5.58
C ALA A 239 2.43 -18.08 4.13
N LEU A 240 1.93 -17.08 3.41
CA LEU A 240 2.37 -16.77 2.05
C LEU A 240 3.69 -16.01 2.09
N VAL A 241 4.70 -16.49 1.38
CA VAL A 241 6.03 -15.87 1.33
C VAL A 241 6.32 -15.38 -0.08
N LEU A 242 6.50 -14.07 -0.23
CA LEU A 242 6.79 -13.41 -1.50
C LEU A 242 8.18 -12.80 -1.48
N GLY A 243 8.93 -13.00 -2.54
CA GLY A 243 10.26 -12.42 -2.74
C GLY A 243 10.24 -11.07 -3.45
N SER A 244 11.42 -10.46 -3.55
CA SER A 244 11.60 -9.21 -4.30
C SER A 244 11.42 -9.42 -5.80
N GLU A 245 11.04 -8.32 -6.49
CA GLU A 245 10.97 -8.31 -7.95
C GLU A 245 12.36 -8.62 -8.56
N GLY A 246 12.39 -9.54 -9.51
CA GLY A 246 13.59 -9.95 -10.25
C GLY A 246 14.50 -10.96 -9.54
N LYS A 247 14.71 -10.88 -8.22
CA LYS A 247 15.56 -11.83 -7.48
C LYS A 247 14.76 -12.97 -6.80
N GLY A 248 13.46 -12.80 -6.65
CA GLY A 248 12.62 -13.77 -5.94
C GLY A 248 12.97 -13.90 -4.46
N LEU A 249 12.79 -15.09 -3.92
CA LEU A 249 13.11 -15.45 -2.55
C LEU A 249 14.60 -15.67 -2.37
N ARG A 250 15.18 -15.23 -1.24
CA ARG A 250 16.55 -15.58 -0.87
C ARG A 250 16.68 -17.09 -0.65
N GLN A 251 17.89 -17.63 -0.88
CA GLN A 251 18.15 -19.06 -0.73
C GLN A 251 17.73 -19.59 0.65
N LYS A 252 18.12 -18.92 1.73
CA LYS A 252 17.74 -19.32 3.08
C LYS A 252 16.23 -19.36 3.29
N THR A 253 15.48 -18.41 2.72
CA THR A 253 14.02 -18.38 2.77
C THR A 253 13.43 -19.57 1.97
N ARG A 254 13.96 -19.83 0.75
CA ARG A 254 13.56 -20.98 -0.08
C ARG A 254 13.74 -22.32 0.63
N GLU A 255 14.83 -22.47 1.38
CA GLU A 255 15.16 -23.69 2.14
C GLU A 255 14.29 -23.85 3.40
N THR A 256 13.75 -22.73 3.92
CA THR A 256 13.00 -22.74 5.18
C THR A 256 11.51 -22.93 4.97
N VAL A 257 10.93 -22.44 3.86
CA VAL A 257 9.48 -22.59 3.61
C VAL A 257 9.06 -24.06 3.54
N SER A 258 7.82 -24.37 3.92
CA SER A 258 7.28 -25.71 3.87
C SER A 258 7.17 -26.25 2.44
N ALA A 259 6.84 -25.39 1.48
CA ALA A 259 6.79 -25.70 0.06
C ALA A 259 7.09 -24.47 -0.82
N LEU A 260 7.59 -24.73 -2.02
CA LEU A 260 7.70 -23.74 -3.09
C LEU A 260 6.59 -23.98 -4.11
N ALA A 261 5.98 -22.91 -4.57
CA ALA A 261 4.91 -22.95 -5.57
C ALA A 261 5.05 -21.82 -6.58
N ARG A 262 4.44 -21.98 -7.74
CA ARG A 262 4.34 -20.93 -8.74
C ARG A 262 2.89 -20.53 -9.00
N LEU A 263 2.70 -19.32 -9.48
CA LEU A 263 1.46 -18.92 -10.11
C LEU A 263 1.51 -19.31 -11.58
N ASP A 264 0.59 -20.14 -12.02
CA ASP A 264 0.52 -20.54 -13.45
C ASP A 264 0.09 -19.34 -14.30
N MET A 265 0.95 -18.97 -15.23
CA MET A 265 0.74 -17.86 -16.15
C MET A 265 0.82 -18.37 -17.59
N PRO A 266 -0.32 -18.78 -18.21
CA PRO A 266 -0.33 -19.36 -19.55
C PRO A 266 0.00 -18.36 -20.66
N GLY A 267 -0.15 -17.05 -20.39
CA GLY A 267 0.12 -15.97 -21.34
C GLY A 267 1.60 -15.79 -21.71
N ALA A 268 1.89 -14.85 -22.58
CA ALA A 268 3.25 -14.53 -23.02
C ALA A 268 4.12 -13.89 -21.92
N ILE A 269 3.49 -13.18 -20.96
CA ILE A 269 4.19 -12.57 -19.82
C ILE A 269 4.22 -13.58 -18.68
N LYS A 270 5.44 -13.89 -18.18
CA LYS A 270 5.69 -14.91 -17.16
C LYS A 270 6.04 -14.35 -15.78
N SER A 271 5.86 -13.05 -15.57
CA SER A 271 6.06 -12.40 -14.29
C SER A 271 4.96 -11.37 -14.01
N LEU A 272 4.59 -11.20 -12.76
CA LEU A 272 3.70 -10.16 -12.29
C LEU A 272 4.46 -9.22 -11.35
N ASN A 273 4.03 -7.97 -11.28
CA ASN A 273 4.42 -7.11 -10.17
C ASN A 273 4.08 -7.82 -8.85
N VAL A 274 4.94 -7.69 -7.85
CA VAL A 274 4.82 -8.43 -6.56
C VAL A 274 3.49 -8.14 -5.85
N SER A 275 2.94 -6.93 -5.95
CA SER A 275 1.64 -6.61 -5.34
C SER A 275 0.47 -7.31 -6.05
N ASN A 276 0.54 -7.47 -7.36
CA ASN A 276 -0.45 -8.24 -8.12
C ASN A 276 -0.35 -9.74 -7.81
N ALA A 277 0.87 -10.28 -7.75
CA ALA A 277 1.11 -11.66 -7.34
C ALA A 277 0.57 -11.92 -5.92
N ALA A 278 0.80 -11.00 -4.99
CA ALA A 278 0.26 -11.07 -3.64
C ALA A 278 -1.28 -11.11 -3.62
N ALA A 279 -1.95 -10.27 -4.40
CA ALA A 279 -3.42 -10.25 -4.46
C ALA A 279 -4.00 -11.58 -4.98
N VAL A 280 -3.42 -12.14 -6.04
CA VAL A 280 -3.84 -13.44 -6.59
C VAL A 280 -3.60 -14.56 -5.57
N ALA A 281 -2.42 -14.59 -4.95
CA ALA A 281 -2.08 -15.61 -3.97
C ALA A 281 -2.93 -15.54 -2.70
N LEU A 282 -3.23 -14.34 -2.21
CA LEU A 282 -4.14 -14.12 -1.09
C LEU A 282 -5.55 -14.64 -1.40
N TYR A 283 -6.07 -14.33 -2.60
CA TYR A 283 -7.37 -14.85 -3.04
C TYR A 283 -7.39 -16.38 -3.06
N ALA A 284 -6.39 -17.01 -3.70
CA ALA A 284 -6.29 -18.47 -3.75
C ALA A 284 -6.19 -19.11 -2.34
N SER A 285 -5.39 -18.50 -1.44
CA SER A 285 -5.28 -18.96 -0.05
C SER A 285 -6.60 -18.84 0.71
N ARG A 286 -7.35 -17.74 0.50
CA ARG A 286 -8.70 -17.60 1.11
C ARG A 286 -9.67 -18.66 0.61
N GLN A 287 -9.67 -18.97 -0.68
CA GLN A 287 -10.49 -20.04 -1.24
C GLN A 287 -10.13 -21.39 -0.61
N HIS A 288 -8.84 -21.69 -0.47
CA HIS A 288 -8.37 -22.92 0.18
C HIS A 288 -8.84 -23.02 1.64
N LEU A 289 -8.68 -21.93 2.42
CA LEU A 289 -9.09 -21.90 3.83
C LEU A 289 -10.62 -22.01 3.98
N ALA A 290 -11.40 -21.34 3.11
CA ALA A 290 -12.86 -21.41 3.13
C ALA A 290 -13.40 -22.78 2.75
N ALA A 291 -12.68 -23.58 1.94
CA ALA A 291 -13.09 -24.94 1.58
C ALA A 291 -12.86 -25.98 2.72
N LYS A 292 -12.15 -25.59 3.78
CA LYS A 292 -11.81 -26.47 4.92
C LYS A 292 -12.58 -26.16 6.20
N GLY A 293 -13.20 -25.00 6.30
CA GLY A 293 -14.07 -24.58 7.41
C GLY A 293 -15.51 -24.74 7.04
#